data_48168933932e5dce5d21325c3cc4a962
#
_entry.id   48168933932e5dce5d21325c3cc4a962
#
_cell.length_a   1.000
_cell.length_b   1.000
_cell.length_c   1.000
_cell.angle_alpha   90.00
_cell.angle_beta   90.00
_cell.angle_gamma   90.00
#
_symmetry.space_group_name_H-M   'P 1'
#
loop_
_entity.id
_entity.type
_entity.pdbx_description
1 polymer ?
#
loop_
_entity_poly.entity_id
_entity_poly.type
_entity_poly.pdbx_seq_one_letter_code
_entity_poly.pdbx_strand_id
1 'polypeptide(L)'
;MSAKKTKKGKKEKDQDLINFMINGQPVQAKKGWTVLETARQYGIQIPTLCFHPAVEAIGSCRLCVVEILQNGRSRVAASCITPVQGGVEVLTDSEEVLNVRRWILEMLLANCPASHQIRALAKEHGVTSTRFTVEHPEDACARCGLCTRACDEVVGVRAISLGNRGVFKEVTAPYHQRSTECIRCGTCLYVCPTGAMEYLFPQVSAP
;
A
#
# COMPACT_ATOMS: atom_id res chain seq x y z
N MET A 1 -55.20 -27.20 11.46
CA MET A 1 -54.33 -27.31 10.29
C MET A 1 -52.99 -26.64 10.61
N SER A 2 -51.98 -27.49 10.79
CA SER A 2 -50.71 -27.16 11.44
C SER A 2 -49.70 -26.67 10.40
N ALA A 3 -49.19 -25.41 10.52
CA ALA A 3 -48.15 -24.87 9.66
C ALA A 3 -46.76 -25.20 10.24
N LYS A 4 -46.05 -26.10 9.60
CA LYS A 4 -44.66 -26.44 9.90
C LYS A 4 -43.76 -25.25 9.51
N LYS A 5 -43.21 -24.54 10.53
CA LYS A 5 -42.08 -23.62 10.36
C LYS A 5 -40.80 -24.44 10.15
N THR A 6 -40.31 -24.50 8.93
CA THR A 6 -39.00 -25.01 8.59
C THR A 6 -37.92 -24.01 9.05
N LYS A 7 -37.23 -24.31 10.12
CA LYS A 7 -35.98 -23.68 10.51
C LYS A 7 -34.91 -24.07 9.49
N LYS A 8 -34.65 -23.22 8.48
CA LYS A 8 -33.39 -23.25 7.71
C LYS A 8 -32.28 -22.75 8.63
N GLY A 9 -31.58 -23.64 9.27
CA GLY A 9 -30.33 -23.36 9.95
C GLY A 9 -29.33 -22.83 8.93
N LYS A 10 -28.86 -21.60 9.14
CA LYS A 10 -27.74 -21.02 8.46
C LYS A 10 -26.49 -21.80 8.86
N LYS A 11 -26.16 -22.85 8.13
CA LYS A 11 -24.80 -23.39 8.09
C LYS A 11 -23.97 -22.34 7.40
N GLU A 12 -23.38 -21.42 8.15
CA GLU A 12 -22.19 -20.68 7.66
C GLU A 12 -21.17 -21.76 7.36
N LYS A 13 -20.90 -21.87 6.07
CA LYS A 13 -19.99 -22.85 5.54
C LYS A 13 -18.60 -22.51 6.07
N ASP A 14 -18.04 -23.45 6.81
CA ASP A 14 -16.62 -23.60 7.17
C ASP A 14 -15.81 -23.91 5.88
N GLN A 15 -16.00 -23.08 4.85
CA GLN A 15 -15.50 -23.27 3.51
C GLN A 15 -14.62 -22.10 3.15
N ASP A 16 -13.35 -22.45 2.91
CA ASP A 16 -12.32 -21.66 2.25
C ASP A 16 -11.29 -21.00 3.17
N LEU A 17 -10.91 -21.65 4.28
CA LEU A 17 -9.67 -21.30 4.98
C LEU A 17 -8.47 -21.90 4.24
N ILE A 18 -7.50 -21.08 3.94
CA ILE A 18 -6.25 -21.45 3.30
C ILE A 18 -5.16 -21.45 4.36
N ASN A 19 -4.47 -22.60 4.51
CA ASN A 19 -3.36 -22.75 5.44
C ASN A 19 -2.04 -22.53 4.70
N PHE A 20 -1.16 -21.74 5.28
CA PHE A 20 0.19 -21.49 4.78
C PHE A 20 1.10 -21.03 5.92
N MET A 21 2.36 -20.71 5.62
CA MET A 21 3.33 -20.29 6.63
C MET A 21 3.74 -18.85 6.39
N ILE A 22 3.94 -18.06 7.46
CA ILE A 22 4.63 -16.78 7.39
C ILE A 22 5.77 -16.80 8.43
N ASN A 23 7.02 -16.67 7.98
CA ASN A 23 8.21 -16.72 8.82
C ASN A 23 8.25 -17.97 9.73
N GLY A 24 7.90 -19.14 9.19
CA GLY A 24 7.81 -20.38 9.94
C GLY A 24 6.59 -20.53 10.88
N GLN A 25 5.74 -19.50 10.97
CA GLN A 25 4.51 -19.52 11.76
C GLN A 25 3.33 -20.00 10.91
N PRO A 26 2.57 -21.03 11.34
CA PRO A 26 1.37 -21.45 10.63
C PRO A 26 0.27 -20.39 10.77
N VAL A 27 -0.34 -20.02 9.65
CA VAL A 27 -1.42 -19.03 9.59
C VAL A 27 -2.56 -19.53 8.74
N GLN A 28 -3.76 -19.02 9.00
CA GLN A 28 -4.97 -19.30 8.25
C GLN A 28 -5.56 -18.02 7.70
N ALA A 29 -5.95 -18.02 6.45
CA ALA A 29 -6.58 -16.89 5.80
C ALA A 29 -7.86 -17.29 5.08
N LYS A 30 -8.77 -16.34 4.94
CA LYS A 30 -9.94 -16.53 4.08
C LYS A 30 -9.51 -16.50 2.62
N LYS A 31 -10.13 -17.34 1.79
CA LYS A 31 -9.93 -17.30 0.35
C LYS A 31 -10.22 -15.90 -0.19
N GLY A 32 -9.34 -15.41 -1.04
CA GLY A 32 -9.42 -14.06 -1.60
C GLY A 32 -8.66 -13.00 -0.80
N TRP A 33 -8.21 -13.30 0.42
CA TRP A 33 -7.33 -12.41 1.15
C TRP A 33 -5.95 -12.36 0.52
N THR A 34 -5.29 -11.23 0.73
CA THR A 34 -3.88 -11.06 0.37
C THR A 34 -2.96 -11.50 1.49
N VAL A 35 -1.69 -11.72 1.17
CA VAL A 35 -0.64 -12.01 2.13
C VAL A 35 -0.52 -10.88 3.16
N LEU A 36 -0.63 -9.60 2.72
CA LEU A 36 -0.55 -8.45 3.62
C LEU A 36 -1.71 -8.41 4.63
N GLU A 37 -2.94 -8.65 4.20
CA GLU A 37 -4.11 -8.67 5.07
C GLU A 37 -3.97 -9.76 6.13
N THR A 38 -3.52 -10.95 5.71
CA THR A 38 -3.26 -12.05 6.64
C THR A 38 -2.15 -11.71 7.63
N ALA A 39 -1.01 -11.20 7.16
CA ALA A 39 0.11 -10.81 8.02
C ALA A 39 -0.35 -9.82 9.10
N ARG A 40 -1.13 -8.81 8.73
CA ARG A 40 -1.69 -7.82 9.67
C ARG A 40 -2.59 -8.45 10.72
N GLN A 41 -3.43 -9.43 10.35
CA GLN A 41 -4.29 -10.13 11.28
C GLN A 41 -3.50 -10.89 12.35
N TYR A 42 -2.32 -11.39 12.00
CA TYR A 42 -1.42 -12.11 12.91
C TYR A 42 -0.38 -11.19 13.57
N GLY A 43 -0.50 -9.86 13.43
CA GLY A 43 0.43 -8.89 14.03
C GLY A 43 1.80 -8.84 13.36
N ILE A 44 1.97 -9.48 12.21
CA ILE A 44 3.23 -9.50 11.46
C ILE A 44 3.34 -8.19 10.66
N GLN A 45 4.36 -7.40 10.96
CA GLN A 45 4.57 -6.10 10.35
C GLN A 45 5.24 -6.23 8.97
N ILE A 46 4.58 -5.73 7.94
CA ILE A 46 5.15 -5.57 6.59
C ILE A 46 5.02 -4.08 6.23
N PRO A 47 6.12 -3.39 5.90
CA PRO A 47 6.08 -1.97 5.60
C PRO A 47 5.25 -1.71 4.33
N THR A 48 4.43 -0.67 4.37
CA THR A 48 3.59 -0.25 3.23
C THR A 48 3.64 1.25 3.06
N LEU A 49 3.47 1.73 1.82
CA LEU A 49 3.35 3.15 1.51
C LEU A 49 2.08 3.46 0.73
N CYS A 50 1.77 2.67 -0.30
CA CYS A 50 0.62 2.91 -1.17
C CYS A 50 -0.62 2.07 -0.81
N PHE A 51 -0.65 1.43 0.35
CA PHE A 51 -1.77 0.61 0.81
C PHE A 51 -2.59 1.32 1.88
N HIS A 52 -3.90 1.31 1.68
CA HIS A 52 -4.88 1.67 2.71
C HIS A 52 -6.10 0.75 2.57
N PRO A 53 -6.70 0.25 3.67
CA PRO A 53 -7.78 -0.73 3.60
C PRO A 53 -9.09 -0.22 2.95
N ALA A 54 -9.27 1.10 2.85
CA ALA A 54 -10.46 1.71 2.26
C ALA A 54 -10.37 1.90 0.74
N VAL A 55 -9.25 1.57 0.11
CA VAL A 55 -9.05 1.72 -1.35
C VAL A 55 -8.41 0.47 -1.94
N GLU A 56 -8.65 0.22 -3.21
CA GLU A 56 -8.10 -0.93 -3.91
C GLU A 56 -6.56 -0.92 -3.87
N ALA A 57 -5.96 -2.08 -3.60
CA ALA A 57 -4.52 -2.23 -3.57
C ALA A 57 -3.95 -2.36 -5.00
N ILE A 58 -2.98 -1.53 -5.35
CA ILE A 58 -2.38 -1.51 -6.71
C ILE A 58 -0.92 -1.97 -6.77
N GLY A 59 -0.28 -2.22 -5.61
CA GLY A 59 1.10 -2.68 -5.54
C GLY A 59 2.13 -1.72 -6.13
N SER A 60 1.86 -0.40 -6.16
CA SER A 60 2.69 0.59 -6.86
C SER A 60 4.06 0.81 -6.23
N CYS A 61 4.13 0.99 -4.90
CA CYS A 61 5.38 1.37 -4.22
C CYS A 61 6.37 0.23 -4.04
N ARG A 62 5.94 -1.02 -4.14
CA ARG A 62 6.74 -2.24 -3.95
C ARG A 62 7.38 -2.41 -2.57
N LEU A 63 7.14 -1.54 -1.62
CA LEU A 63 7.75 -1.61 -0.30
C LEU A 63 7.31 -2.86 0.49
N CYS A 64 6.08 -3.32 0.25
CA CYS A 64 5.48 -4.49 0.91
C CYS A 64 5.94 -5.83 0.32
N VAL A 65 7.09 -5.89 -0.35
CA VAL A 65 7.60 -7.15 -0.92
C VAL A 65 7.86 -8.20 0.16
N VAL A 66 7.56 -9.43 -0.21
CA VAL A 66 7.83 -10.65 0.55
C VAL A 66 8.38 -11.71 -0.41
N GLU A 67 9.12 -12.66 0.12
CA GLU A 67 9.57 -13.82 -0.62
C GLU A 67 8.56 -14.96 -0.43
N ILE A 68 8.17 -15.59 -1.52
CA ILE A 68 7.22 -16.72 -1.53
C ILE A 68 7.96 -17.96 -2.00
N LEU A 69 8.04 -18.93 -1.11
CA LEU A 69 8.63 -20.23 -1.37
C LEU A 69 7.53 -21.24 -1.72
N GLN A 70 7.63 -21.84 -2.89
CA GLN A 70 6.66 -22.85 -3.35
C GLN A 70 7.35 -23.88 -4.23
N ASN A 71 7.21 -25.17 -3.89
CA ASN A 71 7.75 -26.29 -4.68
C ASN A 71 9.24 -26.15 -5.03
N GLY A 72 10.07 -25.68 -4.07
CA GLY A 72 11.50 -25.47 -4.27
C GLY A 72 11.87 -24.24 -5.12
N ARG A 73 10.90 -23.41 -5.47
CA ARG A 73 11.12 -22.14 -6.18
C ARG A 73 10.86 -20.97 -5.25
N SER A 74 11.66 -19.93 -5.39
CA SER A 74 11.49 -18.65 -4.70
C SER A 74 11.09 -17.55 -5.69
N ARG A 75 10.24 -16.61 -5.23
CA ARG A 75 9.95 -15.37 -5.96
C ARG A 75 9.62 -14.24 -5.00
N VAL A 76 10.07 -13.03 -5.31
CA VAL A 76 9.68 -11.81 -4.59
C VAL A 76 8.39 -11.24 -5.18
N ALA A 77 7.43 -10.91 -4.33
CA ALA A 77 6.13 -10.39 -4.74
C ALA A 77 5.60 -9.31 -3.77
N ALA A 78 4.76 -8.40 -4.26
CA ALA A 78 4.11 -7.40 -3.42
C ALA A 78 2.95 -8.04 -2.64
N SER A 79 3.08 -8.13 -1.32
CA SER A 79 2.11 -8.81 -0.44
C SER A 79 0.71 -8.20 -0.49
N CYS A 80 0.57 -6.90 -0.75
CA CYS A 80 -0.71 -6.20 -0.78
C CYS A 80 -1.64 -6.59 -1.96
N ILE A 81 -1.08 -7.18 -3.02
CA ILE A 81 -1.83 -7.63 -4.22
C ILE A 81 -1.66 -9.13 -4.49
N THR A 82 -0.91 -9.83 -3.64
CA THR A 82 -0.68 -11.27 -3.83
C THR A 82 -1.72 -12.04 -3.01
N PRO A 83 -2.64 -12.77 -3.66
CA PRO A 83 -3.61 -13.59 -2.96
C PRO A 83 -2.91 -14.77 -2.25
N VAL A 84 -3.45 -15.17 -1.10
CA VAL A 84 -2.94 -16.30 -0.35
C VAL A 84 -3.14 -17.61 -1.12
N GLN A 85 -2.19 -18.53 -0.99
CA GLN A 85 -2.23 -19.87 -1.57
C GLN A 85 -1.86 -20.91 -0.52
N GLY A 86 -2.48 -22.07 -0.59
CA GLY A 86 -2.17 -23.17 0.33
C GLY A 86 -0.80 -23.79 0.09
N GLY A 87 -0.14 -24.21 1.18
CA GLY A 87 1.14 -24.93 1.09
C GLY A 87 2.34 -24.09 0.68
N VAL A 88 2.24 -22.76 0.75
CA VAL A 88 3.38 -21.85 0.52
C VAL A 88 4.00 -21.41 1.85
N GLU A 89 5.26 -21.07 1.83
CA GLU A 89 5.93 -20.34 2.89
C GLU A 89 6.23 -18.92 2.43
N VAL A 90 5.91 -17.94 3.25
CA VAL A 90 6.15 -16.52 3.00
C VAL A 90 7.19 -16.04 3.99
N LEU A 91 8.28 -15.44 3.49
CA LEU A 91 9.30 -14.79 4.30
C LEU A 91 9.16 -13.27 4.15
N THR A 92 9.06 -12.57 5.28
CA THR A 92 8.87 -11.11 5.30
C THR A 92 10.17 -10.35 5.42
N ASP A 93 11.26 -10.99 5.79
CA ASP A 93 12.55 -10.40 6.17
C ASP A 93 13.76 -11.23 5.72
N SER A 94 13.61 -12.08 4.69
CA SER A 94 14.74 -12.75 4.07
C SER A 94 15.76 -11.73 3.51
N GLU A 95 17.00 -12.15 3.32
CA GLU A 95 18.06 -11.30 2.79
C GLU A 95 17.67 -10.67 1.45
N GLU A 96 17.03 -11.44 0.57
CA GLU A 96 16.53 -10.97 -0.72
C GLU A 96 15.47 -9.89 -0.56
N VAL A 97 14.49 -10.09 0.33
CA VAL A 97 13.45 -9.09 0.65
C VAL A 97 14.05 -7.81 1.20
N LEU A 98 15.00 -7.94 2.15
CA LEU A 98 15.65 -6.77 2.76
C LEU A 98 16.47 -5.99 1.73
N ASN A 99 17.19 -6.68 0.83
CA ASN A 99 17.96 -6.06 -0.24
C ASN A 99 17.06 -5.29 -1.21
N VAL A 100 15.93 -5.89 -1.63
CA VAL A 100 14.95 -5.22 -2.49
C VAL A 100 14.35 -3.99 -1.80
N ARG A 101 13.99 -4.09 -0.51
CA ARG A 101 13.47 -2.93 0.25
C ARG A 101 14.49 -1.81 0.37
N ARG A 102 15.76 -2.12 0.68
CA ARG A 102 16.83 -1.10 0.75
C ARG A 102 16.96 -0.36 -0.58
N TRP A 103 16.96 -1.11 -1.69
CA TRP A 103 17.04 -0.50 -3.01
C TRP A 103 15.83 0.42 -3.33
N ILE A 104 14.61 -0.01 -2.96
CA ILE A 104 13.39 0.79 -3.11
C ILE A 104 13.47 2.06 -2.25
N LEU A 105 13.93 1.94 -1.01
CA LEU A 105 14.07 3.08 -0.10
C LEU A 105 15.13 4.07 -0.59
N GLU A 106 16.21 3.57 -1.16
CA GLU A 106 17.25 4.40 -1.78
C GLU A 106 16.68 5.22 -2.97
N MET A 107 15.86 4.61 -3.82
CA MET A 107 15.15 5.34 -4.88
C MET A 107 14.13 6.34 -4.32
N LEU A 108 13.42 5.98 -3.25
CA LEU A 108 12.46 6.89 -2.61
C LEU A 108 13.17 8.09 -1.98
N LEU A 109 14.36 7.92 -1.40
CA LEU A 109 15.18 9.04 -0.90
C LEU A 109 15.59 10.01 -2.02
N ALA A 110 15.83 9.53 -3.24
CA ALA A 110 16.10 10.39 -4.37
C ALA A 110 14.83 11.09 -4.90
N ASN A 111 13.71 10.40 -4.87
CA ASN A 111 12.46 10.86 -5.47
C ASN A 111 11.65 11.82 -4.57
N CYS A 112 11.74 11.67 -3.25
CA CYS A 112 11.03 12.50 -2.27
C CYS A 112 11.91 12.77 -1.04
N PRO A 113 13.04 13.48 -1.22
CA PRO A 113 14.06 13.67 -0.19
C PRO A 113 13.59 14.55 0.97
N ALA A 114 12.60 15.42 0.76
CA ALA A 114 12.05 16.26 1.81
C ALA A 114 11.12 15.50 2.77
N SER A 115 10.65 14.29 2.41
CA SER A 115 9.76 13.51 3.28
C SER A 115 10.48 13.01 4.52
N HIS A 116 10.07 13.48 5.69
CA HIS A 116 10.56 13.01 6.98
C HIS A 116 10.25 11.52 7.19
N GLN A 117 9.07 11.08 6.79
CA GLN A 117 8.60 9.70 6.93
C GLN A 117 9.46 8.73 6.10
N ILE A 118 9.81 9.12 4.86
CA ILE A 118 10.68 8.29 4.01
C ILE A 118 12.10 8.23 4.59
N ARG A 119 12.64 9.33 5.07
CA ARG A 119 13.97 9.34 5.71
C ARG A 119 14.01 8.48 6.97
N ALA A 120 12.97 8.55 7.82
CA ALA A 120 12.86 7.71 9.01
C ALA A 120 12.81 6.23 8.64
N LEU A 121 11.92 5.85 7.70
CA LEU A 121 11.78 4.47 7.24
C LEU A 121 13.07 3.94 6.57
N ALA A 122 13.74 4.75 5.77
CA ALA A 122 15.01 4.39 5.16
C ALA A 122 16.09 4.12 6.21
N LYS A 123 16.18 4.97 7.24
CA LYS A 123 17.10 4.79 8.36
C LYS A 123 16.83 3.50 9.14
N GLU A 124 15.58 3.13 9.38
CA GLU A 124 15.19 1.85 10.02
C GLU A 124 15.70 0.64 9.25
N HIS A 125 15.78 0.75 7.92
CA HIS A 125 16.31 -0.30 7.03
C HIS A 125 17.80 -0.15 6.71
N GLY A 126 18.52 0.73 7.41
CA GLY A 126 19.96 0.93 7.24
C GLY A 126 20.34 1.74 5.98
N VAL A 127 19.39 2.47 5.37
CA VAL A 127 19.62 3.32 4.20
C VAL A 127 19.69 4.78 4.66
N THR A 128 20.88 5.38 4.61
CA THR A 128 21.10 6.78 5.06
C THR A 128 21.37 7.76 3.93
N SER A 129 21.66 7.25 2.74
CA SER A 129 21.95 8.06 1.54
C SER A 129 21.44 7.37 0.29
N THR A 130 21.46 8.06 -0.82
CA THR A 130 21.09 7.53 -2.13
C THR A 130 22.25 7.73 -3.11
N ARG A 131 22.47 6.76 -4.00
CA ARG A 131 23.40 6.87 -5.14
C ARG A 131 22.73 7.49 -6.36
N PHE A 132 21.42 7.69 -6.33
CA PHE A 132 20.67 8.30 -7.43
C PHE A 132 20.69 9.82 -7.34
N THR A 133 20.58 10.47 -8.49
CA THR A 133 20.50 11.94 -8.56
C THR A 133 19.23 12.43 -7.88
N VAL A 134 19.37 13.44 -7.05
CA VAL A 134 18.26 14.16 -6.41
C VAL A 134 17.99 15.41 -7.26
N GLU A 135 16.95 15.39 -8.07
CA GLU A 135 16.60 16.51 -8.96
C GLU A 135 15.80 17.59 -8.24
N HIS A 136 14.94 17.19 -7.29
CA HIS A 136 14.01 18.05 -6.55
C HIS A 136 14.18 17.87 -5.04
N PRO A 137 15.15 18.57 -4.40
CA PRO A 137 15.43 18.42 -2.97
C PRO A 137 14.24 18.78 -2.06
N GLU A 138 13.33 19.61 -2.53
CA GLU A 138 12.11 20.07 -1.84
C GLU A 138 10.94 19.08 -1.93
N ASP A 139 11.02 18.07 -2.80
CA ASP A 139 9.89 17.17 -3.04
C ASP A 139 9.71 16.18 -1.89
N ALA A 140 8.47 16.08 -1.39
CA ALA A 140 8.06 15.13 -0.37
C ALA A 140 7.11 14.04 -0.90
N CYS A 141 6.65 14.14 -2.17
CA CYS A 141 5.65 13.26 -2.73
C CYS A 141 6.26 11.95 -3.26
N ALA A 142 5.94 10.83 -2.63
CA ALA A 142 6.35 9.49 -3.10
C ALA A 142 5.58 9.01 -4.34
N ARG A 143 4.70 9.80 -4.92
CA ARG A 143 3.89 9.50 -6.11
C ARG A 143 3.14 8.17 -6.03
N CYS A 144 2.75 7.77 -4.80
CA CYS A 144 2.12 6.48 -4.51
C CYS A 144 0.65 6.38 -4.98
N GLY A 145 0.03 7.51 -5.30
CA GLY A 145 -1.35 7.58 -5.81
C GLY A 145 -2.43 7.28 -4.78
N LEU A 146 -2.11 7.24 -3.49
CA LEU A 146 -3.11 6.94 -2.47
C LEU A 146 -4.15 8.06 -2.33
N CYS A 147 -3.72 9.32 -2.39
CA CYS A 147 -4.61 10.48 -2.34
C CYS A 147 -5.60 10.54 -3.53
N THR A 148 -5.14 10.19 -4.74
CA THR A 148 -5.99 10.20 -5.94
C THR A 148 -7.02 9.08 -5.90
N ARG A 149 -6.63 7.88 -5.46
CA ARG A 149 -7.56 6.76 -5.27
C ARG A 149 -8.57 7.05 -4.16
N ALA A 150 -8.14 7.62 -3.05
CA ALA A 150 -9.07 8.00 -1.99
C ALA A 150 -10.07 9.06 -2.45
N CYS A 151 -9.65 10.03 -3.28
CA CYS A 151 -10.53 11.03 -3.88
C CYS A 151 -11.55 10.39 -4.84
N ASP A 152 -11.16 9.34 -5.56
CA ASP A 152 -12.03 8.60 -6.47
C ASP A 152 -12.92 7.58 -5.75
N GLU A 153 -12.33 6.63 -5.04
CA GLU A 153 -13.03 5.44 -4.53
C GLU A 153 -13.82 5.72 -3.24
N VAL A 154 -13.32 6.64 -2.38
CA VAL A 154 -13.97 6.94 -1.10
C VAL A 154 -14.86 8.17 -1.18
N VAL A 155 -14.36 9.24 -1.82
CA VAL A 155 -15.09 10.52 -1.90
C VAL A 155 -15.97 10.58 -3.18
N GLY A 156 -15.53 9.97 -4.28
CA GLY A 156 -16.26 9.88 -5.54
C GLY A 156 -16.16 11.13 -6.44
N VAL A 157 -15.36 12.15 -6.08
CA VAL A 157 -15.32 13.43 -6.82
C VAL A 157 -14.20 13.53 -7.85
N ARG A 158 -13.17 12.69 -7.78
CA ARG A 158 -12.05 12.63 -8.76
C ARG A 158 -11.37 13.97 -9.03
N ALA A 159 -11.31 14.84 -8.03
CA ALA A 159 -10.80 16.20 -8.19
C ALA A 159 -9.30 16.29 -8.47
N ILE A 160 -8.55 15.22 -8.16
CA ILE A 160 -7.12 15.08 -8.38
C ILE A 160 -6.81 13.74 -9.03
N SER A 161 -5.76 13.70 -9.84
CA SER A 161 -5.30 12.51 -10.54
C SER A 161 -3.77 12.43 -10.56
N LEU A 162 -3.24 11.31 -11.05
CA LEU A 162 -1.82 11.20 -11.40
C LEU A 162 -1.65 11.65 -12.85
N GLY A 163 -0.93 12.75 -13.03
CA GLY A 163 -0.52 13.24 -14.35
C GLY A 163 0.86 12.72 -14.73
N ASN A 164 1.20 12.85 -16.00
CA ASN A 164 2.50 12.52 -16.57
C ASN A 164 2.93 11.05 -16.35
N ARG A 165 4.20 10.73 -16.60
CA ARG A 165 4.76 9.38 -16.45
C ARG A 165 6.25 9.43 -16.09
N GLY A 166 6.79 8.29 -15.66
CA GLY A 166 8.20 8.18 -15.29
C GLY A 166 8.57 9.13 -14.15
N VAL A 167 9.69 9.79 -14.27
CA VAL A 167 10.21 10.77 -13.30
C VAL A 167 9.35 12.03 -13.20
N PHE A 168 8.60 12.36 -14.25
CA PHE A 168 7.68 13.50 -14.28
C PHE A 168 6.28 13.20 -13.72
N LYS A 169 6.04 11.99 -13.25
CA LYS A 169 4.75 11.62 -12.65
C LYS A 169 4.47 12.51 -11.44
N GLU A 170 3.29 13.11 -11.40
CA GLU A 170 2.89 14.03 -10.33
C GLU A 170 1.43 13.84 -9.92
N VAL A 171 1.08 14.30 -8.74
CA VAL A 171 -0.32 14.47 -8.33
C VAL A 171 -0.76 15.86 -8.78
N THR A 172 -1.78 15.91 -9.62
CA THR A 172 -2.24 17.16 -10.22
C THR A 172 -3.75 17.24 -10.28
N ALA A 173 -4.28 18.45 -10.44
CA ALA A 173 -5.64 18.71 -10.84
C ALA A 173 -5.68 19.09 -12.32
N PRO A 174 -6.84 19.03 -13.00
CA PRO A 174 -6.97 19.40 -14.41
C PRO A 174 -6.35 20.77 -14.70
N TYR A 175 -5.50 20.84 -15.73
CA TYR A 175 -4.79 22.04 -16.18
C TYR A 175 -3.93 22.72 -15.10
N HIS A 176 -3.46 21.97 -14.09
CA HIS A 176 -2.75 22.50 -12.91
C HIS A 176 -3.53 23.60 -12.15
N GLN A 177 -4.86 23.60 -12.30
CA GLN A 177 -5.74 24.52 -11.62
C GLN A 177 -6.58 23.74 -10.60
N ARG A 178 -7.04 24.45 -9.58
CA ARG A 178 -7.92 23.83 -8.61
C ARG A 178 -9.21 23.35 -9.29
N SER A 179 -9.51 22.05 -9.14
CA SER A 179 -10.75 21.47 -9.66
C SER A 179 -11.97 22.07 -8.94
N THR A 180 -12.98 22.44 -9.71
CA THR A 180 -14.30 22.85 -9.19
C THR A 180 -15.02 21.73 -8.47
N GLU A 181 -14.70 20.48 -8.79
CA GLU A 181 -15.25 19.29 -8.14
C GLU A 181 -14.70 19.06 -6.72
N CYS A 182 -13.62 19.76 -6.33
CA CYS A 182 -13.01 19.61 -5.03
C CYS A 182 -13.89 20.20 -3.91
N ILE A 183 -14.48 19.32 -3.10
CA ILE A 183 -15.33 19.69 -1.95
C ILE A 183 -14.53 20.01 -0.67
N ARG A 184 -13.21 20.04 -0.72
CA ARG A 184 -12.30 20.31 0.42
C ARG A 184 -12.46 19.37 1.62
N CYS A 185 -12.79 18.10 1.41
CA CYS A 185 -13.02 17.13 2.48
C CYS A 185 -11.78 16.73 3.29
N GLY A 186 -10.56 17.04 2.82
CA GLY A 186 -9.31 16.69 3.49
C GLY A 186 -8.87 15.23 3.41
N THR A 187 -9.64 14.34 2.78
CA THR A 187 -9.31 12.90 2.68
C THR A 187 -7.93 12.65 2.08
N CYS A 188 -7.54 13.42 1.06
CA CYS A 188 -6.22 13.32 0.42
C CYS A 188 -5.06 13.68 1.37
N LEU A 189 -5.27 14.62 2.29
CA LEU A 189 -4.32 14.96 3.36
C LEU A 189 -4.19 13.80 4.35
N TYR A 190 -5.33 13.32 4.83
CA TYR A 190 -5.39 12.26 5.83
C TYR A 190 -4.69 10.97 5.40
N VAL A 191 -4.87 10.55 4.13
CA VAL A 191 -4.30 9.29 3.63
C VAL A 191 -2.85 9.44 3.14
N CYS A 192 -2.29 10.65 3.08
CA CYS A 192 -0.96 10.87 2.53
C CYS A 192 0.13 10.32 3.45
N PRO A 193 0.86 9.27 3.06
CA PRO A 193 1.83 8.62 3.94
C PRO A 193 3.13 9.44 4.12
N THR A 194 3.30 10.51 3.34
CA THR A 194 4.50 11.36 3.36
C THR A 194 4.22 12.80 3.79
N GLY A 195 2.95 13.15 4.04
CA GLY A 195 2.54 14.52 4.35
C GLY A 195 2.59 15.49 3.17
N ALA A 196 3.01 15.05 1.98
CA ALA A 196 3.23 15.93 0.82
C ALA A 196 1.98 16.71 0.38
N MET A 197 0.78 16.21 0.67
CA MET A 197 -0.47 16.89 0.28
C MET A 197 -0.68 18.22 0.98
N GLU A 198 -0.11 18.45 2.15
CA GLU A 198 -0.15 19.73 2.86
C GLU A 198 0.58 20.83 2.07
N TYR A 199 1.64 20.47 1.37
CA TYR A 199 2.43 21.39 0.54
C TYR A 199 1.87 21.54 -0.87
N LEU A 200 1.36 20.46 -1.46
CA LEU A 200 0.83 20.46 -2.83
C LEU A 200 -0.51 21.20 -2.95
N PHE A 201 -1.33 21.15 -1.90
CA PHE A 201 -2.66 21.77 -1.89
C PHE A 201 -2.92 22.50 -0.58
N PRO A 202 -2.19 23.58 -0.29
CA PRO A 202 -2.32 24.32 0.98
C PRO A 202 -3.73 24.90 1.22
N GLN A 203 -4.50 25.12 0.14
CA GLN A 203 -5.89 25.62 0.27
C GLN A 203 -6.87 24.58 0.84
N VAL A 204 -6.48 23.30 0.89
CA VAL A 204 -7.28 22.23 1.53
C VAL A 204 -6.96 22.15 3.02
N SER A 205 -5.75 22.56 3.42
CA SER A 205 -5.26 22.52 4.80
C SER A 205 -5.73 23.73 5.63
N ALA A 206 -6.13 24.82 4.98
CA ALA A 206 -6.63 26.02 5.68
C ALA A 206 -8.07 25.79 6.16
N PRO A 207 -8.39 26.12 7.43
CA PRO A 207 -9.74 26.02 7.98
C PRO A 207 -10.74 26.93 7.27
#